data_55fb4f7149675ae2f13d55a86bbb2d37
#
_entry.id   55fb4f7149675ae2f13d55a86bbb2d37
#
_cell.length_a   1.000
_cell.length_b   1.000
_cell.length_c   1.000
_cell.angle_alpha   90.00
_cell.angle_beta   90.00
_cell.angle_gamma   90.00
#
_symmetry.space_group_name_H-M   'P 1'
#
loop_
_entity.id
_entity.type
_entity.pdbx_description
1 polymer ?
#
loop_
_entity_poly.entity_id
_entity_poly.type
_entity_poly.pdbx_seq_one_letter_code
_entity_poly.pdbx_strand_id
1 'polypeptide(L)'
;EIAMTYGYIYVAQIALGANMNQAVKAIAEAEAYPGPSLIIGYAPCELHGVKGGMTNCQNEMKKAVEAGYWNLFTFNPANKAQGKNPFTLTSKAVDAEKYQALLANETRYSRLTRAFPDRAKELFARNQQVANDRYEHLTRLVDLYKKADPLHPPGRSHGGTQLPQMR
;
A
#
# COMPACT_ATOMS: atom_id res chain seq x y z
N GLU A 1 -1.58 8.00 -0.88
CA GLU A 1 -0.91 9.09 -0.14
C GLU A 1 -1.82 10.31 0.03
N ILE A 2 -2.52 10.79 -1.03
CA ILE A 2 -3.42 11.96 -0.94
C ILE A 2 -4.36 11.86 0.28
N ALA A 3 -5.00 10.70 0.50
CA ALA A 3 -5.88 10.52 1.66
C ALA A 3 -5.14 10.62 3.01
N MET A 4 -3.86 10.25 3.07
CA MET A 4 -3.04 10.38 4.27
C MET A 4 -2.73 11.84 4.63
N THR A 5 -2.67 12.74 3.64
CA THR A 5 -2.38 14.17 3.87
C THR A 5 -3.49 14.88 4.62
N TYR A 6 -4.72 14.38 4.57
CA TYR A 6 -5.83 14.91 5.39
C TYR A 6 -5.62 14.71 6.90
N GLY A 7 -4.76 13.76 7.30
CA GLY A 7 -4.35 13.56 8.68
C GLY A 7 -5.35 12.82 9.59
N TYR A 8 -6.59 12.64 9.16
CA TYR A 8 -7.67 12.00 9.93
C TYR A 8 -8.31 10.80 9.23
N ILE A 9 -7.78 10.37 8.06
CA ILE A 9 -8.28 9.21 7.32
C ILE A 9 -7.39 8.01 7.61
N TYR A 10 -7.98 6.89 8.04
CA TYR A 10 -7.27 5.61 8.08
C TYR A 10 -7.03 5.13 6.64
N VAL A 11 -5.81 4.73 6.32
CA VAL A 11 -5.48 4.22 4.97
C VAL A 11 -4.74 2.90 5.07
N ALA A 12 -5.18 1.90 4.31
CA ALA A 12 -4.47 0.64 4.18
C ALA A 12 -4.32 0.23 2.72
N GLN A 13 -3.17 -0.33 2.40
CA GLN A 13 -2.92 -0.99 1.12
C GLN A 13 -2.65 -2.46 1.38
N ILE A 14 -3.49 -3.34 0.81
CA ILE A 14 -3.54 -4.76 1.13
C ILE A 14 -3.50 -5.64 -0.13
N ALA A 15 -3.15 -6.92 0.05
CA ALA A 15 -3.31 -7.97 -0.96
C ALA A 15 -3.60 -9.29 -0.22
N LEU A 16 -4.83 -9.79 -0.31
CA LEU A 16 -5.29 -10.97 0.43
C LEU A 16 -4.43 -12.21 0.17
N GLY A 17 -4.11 -12.49 -1.10
CA GLY A 17 -3.29 -13.64 -1.47
C GLY A 17 -1.82 -13.54 -1.07
N ALA A 18 -1.34 -12.33 -0.73
CA ALA A 18 0.04 -12.12 -0.31
C ALA A 18 0.22 -12.20 1.21
N ASN A 19 -0.68 -11.55 1.96
CA ASN A 19 -0.63 -11.52 3.42
C ASN A 19 -2.04 -11.37 4.01
N MET A 20 -2.67 -12.50 4.25
CA MET A 20 -4.01 -12.58 4.83
C MET A 20 -4.08 -11.93 6.22
N ASN A 21 -3.05 -12.15 7.05
CA ASN A 21 -3.02 -11.60 8.41
C ASN A 21 -2.98 -10.08 8.40
N GLN A 22 -2.15 -9.48 7.53
CA GLN A 22 -2.09 -8.02 7.38
C GLN A 22 -3.43 -7.47 6.86
N ALA A 23 -4.06 -8.15 5.91
CA ALA A 23 -5.33 -7.72 5.34
C ALA A 23 -6.46 -7.77 6.37
N VAL A 24 -6.59 -8.87 7.12
CA VAL A 24 -7.61 -9.01 8.17
C VAL A 24 -7.39 -7.98 9.27
N LYS A 25 -6.14 -7.78 9.71
CA LYS A 25 -5.79 -6.77 10.70
C LYS A 25 -6.16 -5.37 10.22
N ALA A 26 -5.82 -5.02 8.98
CA ALA A 26 -6.12 -3.70 8.41
C ALA A 26 -7.64 -3.44 8.32
N ILE A 27 -8.44 -4.46 7.98
CA ILE A 27 -9.90 -4.36 7.94
C ILE A 27 -10.46 -4.15 9.36
N ALA A 28 -10.02 -4.92 10.34
CA ALA A 28 -10.45 -4.79 11.72
C ALA A 28 -10.06 -3.41 12.33
N GLU A 29 -8.86 -2.93 12.02
CA GLU A 29 -8.43 -1.58 12.44
C GLU A 29 -9.27 -0.48 11.77
N ALA A 30 -9.61 -0.64 10.49
CA ALA A 30 -10.45 0.30 9.76
C ALA A 30 -11.87 0.36 10.29
N GLU A 31 -12.43 -0.78 10.70
CA GLU A 31 -13.76 -0.87 11.32
C GLU A 31 -13.80 -0.22 12.70
N ALA A 32 -12.75 -0.44 13.51
CA ALA A 32 -12.63 0.14 14.83
C ALA A 32 -12.25 1.63 14.83
N TYR A 33 -11.79 2.18 13.71
CA TYR A 33 -11.35 3.56 13.61
C TYR A 33 -12.54 4.53 13.62
N PRO A 34 -12.58 5.53 14.53
CA PRO A 34 -13.72 6.44 14.67
C PRO A 34 -13.74 7.56 13.61
N GLY A 35 -13.39 7.26 12.37
CA GLY A 35 -13.30 8.21 11.27
C GLY A 35 -13.40 7.52 9.91
N PRO A 36 -13.24 8.27 8.81
CA PRO A 36 -13.26 7.69 7.49
C PRO A 36 -12.07 6.75 7.27
N SER A 37 -12.31 5.64 6.59
CA SER A 37 -11.30 4.63 6.29
C SER A 37 -11.26 4.33 4.80
N LEU A 38 -10.06 4.22 4.22
CA LEU A 38 -9.81 3.85 2.84
C LEU A 38 -8.93 2.62 2.78
N ILE A 39 -9.46 1.53 2.26
CA ILE A 39 -8.69 0.30 2.01
C ILE A 39 -8.56 0.10 0.50
N ILE A 40 -7.32 -0.06 0.03
CA ILE A 40 -7.01 -0.30 -1.37
C ILE A 40 -6.45 -1.72 -1.50
N GLY A 41 -7.22 -2.59 -2.13
CA GLY A 41 -6.85 -3.99 -2.36
C GLY A 41 -6.30 -4.21 -3.76
N TYR A 42 -5.21 -4.98 -3.89
CA TYR A 42 -4.72 -5.45 -5.18
C TYR A 42 -5.45 -6.73 -5.60
N ALA A 43 -5.86 -6.77 -6.86
CA ALA A 43 -6.31 -7.97 -7.53
C ALA A 43 -5.77 -7.98 -8.97
N PRO A 44 -5.32 -9.15 -9.51
CA PRO A 44 -4.96 -9.26 -10.91
C PRO A 44 -6.20 -9.09 -11.80
N CYS A 45 -5.98 -8.65 -13.03
CA CYS A 45 -7.07 -8.34 -13.96
C CYS A 45 -7.47 -9.57 -14.78
N GLU A 46 -8.74 -9.97 -14.68
CA GLU A 46 -9.30 -11.06 -15.48
C GLU A 46 -9.22 -10.80 -16.99
N LEU A 47 -9.60 -9.60 -17.44
CA LEU A 47 -9.61 -9.23 -18.86
C LEU A 47 -8.23 -9.25 -19.52
N HIS A 48 -7.18 -8.93 -18.79
CA HIS A 48 -5.82 -8.94 -19.31
C HIS A 48 -5.17 -10.32 -19.22
N GLY A 49 -5.70 -11.20 -18.38
CA GLY A 49 -5.24 -12.56 -18.19
C GLY A 49 -3.92 -12.68 -17.44
N VAL A 50 -3.84 -13.72 -16.66
CA VAL A 50 -2.65 -14.16 -15.94
C VAL A 50 -2.26 -15.53 -16.49
N LYS A 51 -0.95 -15.81 -16.66
CA LYS A 51 -0.49 -17.11 -17.08
C LYS A 51 -0.93 -18.18 -16.08
N GLY A 52 -1.64 -19.19 -16.57
CA GLY A 52 -2.27 -20.22 -15.73
C GLY A 52 -3.71 -19.94 -15.31
N GLY A 53 -4.30 -18.81 -15.75
CA GLY A 53 -5.71 -18.46 -15.50
C GLY A 53 -5.97 -17.85 -14.12
N MET A 54 -7.20 -17.44 -13.90
CA MET A 54 -7.63 -16.73 -12.68
C MET A 54 -7.69 -17.61 -11.42
N THR A 55 -7.70 -18.92 -11.56
CA THR A 55 -7.52 -19.85 -10.42
C THR A 55 -6.19 -19.61 -9.70
N ASN A 56 -5.21 -19.00 -10.37
CA ASN A 56 -3.91 -18.63 -9.83
C ASN A 56 -3.85 -17.21 -9.24
N CYS A 57 -4.98 -16.51 -9.13
CA CYS A 57 -5.01 -15.10 -8.74
C CYS A 57 -4.38 -14.82 -7.35
N GLN A 58 -4.57 -15.71 -6.38
CA GLN A 58 -3.96 -15.57 -5.04
C GLN A 58 -2.44 -15.63 -5.10
N ASN A 59 -1.90 -16.55 -5.90
CA ASN A 59 -0.46 -16.65 -6.15
C ASN A 59 0.08 -15.41 -6.86
N GLU A 60 -0.68 -14.85 -7.79
CA GLU A 60 -0.26 -13.66 -8.52
C GLU A 60 -0.22 -12.43 -7.61
N MET A 61 -1.18 -12.30 -6.69
CA MET A 61 -1.14 -11.27 -5.63
C MET A 61 0.14 -11.41 -4.78
N LYS A 62 0.49 -12.64 -4.41
CA LYS A 62 1.72 -12.94 -3.64
C LYS A 62 2.97 -12.53 -4.42
N LYS A 63 3.06 -12.92 -5.70
CA LYS A 63 4.17 -12.53 -6.57
C LYS A 63 4.29 -11.01 -6.72
N ALA A 64 3.17 -10.30 -6.87
CA ALA A 64 3.16 -8.84 -6.99
C ALA A 64 3.74 -8.15 -5.74
N VAL A 65 3.42 -8.66 -4.56
CA VAL A 65 3.98 -8.13 -3.30
C VAL A 65 5.45 -8.51 -3.11
N GLU A 66 5.81 -9.77 -3.38
CA GLU A 66 7.20 -10.24 -3.26
C GLU A 66 8.14 -9.56 -4.26
N ALA A 67 7.63 -9.21 -5.43
CA ALA A 67 8.36 -8.45 -6.44
C ALA A 67 8.55 -6.97 -6.08
N GLY A 68 7.76 -6.43 -5.16
CA GLY A 68 7.71 -4.99 -4.87
C GLY A 68 6.86 -4.18 -5.87
N TYR A 69 6.09 -4.86 -6.70
CA TYR A 69 5.12 -4.22 -7.61
C TYR A 69 3.95 -3.59 -6.84
N TRP A 70 3.51 -4.26 -5.76
CA TRP A 70 2.48 -3.79 -4.85
C TRP A 70 3.00 -3.77 -3.42
N ASN A 71 2.96 -2.60 -2.77
CA ASN A 71 3.46 -2.44 -1.42
C ASN A 71 2.33 -2.51 -0.39
N LEU A 72 2.53 -3.25 0.69
CA LEU A 72 1.60 -3.35 1.80
C LEU A 72 1.97 -2.35 2.89
N PHE A 73 1.02 -1.51 3.29
CA PHE A 73 1.19 -0.58 4.38
C PHE A 73 -0.14 -0.24 5.05
N THR A 74 -0.06 0.32 6.25
CA THR A 74 -1.19 0.93 6.95
C THR A 74 -0.79 2.31 7.46
N PHE A 75 -1.73 3.24 7.45
CA PHE A 75 -1.64 4.54 8.07
C PHE A 75 -2.82 4.71 9.03
N ASN A 76 -2.54 4.68 10.34
CA ASN A 76 -3.55 4.84 11.36
C ASN A 76 -3.31 6.15 12.14
N PRO A 77 -4.10 7.20 11.87
CA PRO A 77 -3.94 8.50 12.54
C PRO A 77 -4.06 8.43 14.07
N ALA A 78 -4.85 7.48 14.60
CA ALA A 78 -5.04 7.31 16.05
C ALA A 78 -3.73 6.96 16.78
N ASN A 79 -2.75 6.37 16.09
CA ASN A 79 -1.45 6.06 16.66
C ASN A 79 -0.68 7.31 17.08
N LYS A 80 -0.88 8.46 16.41
CA LYS A 80 -0.23 9.73 16.80
C LYS A 80 -0.60 10.15 18.22
N ALA A 81 -1.87 10.02 18.59
CA ALA A 81 -2.33 10.35 19.94
C ALA A 81 -1.71 9.45 21.01
N GLN A 82 -1.22 8.26 20.64
CA GLN A 82 -0.53 7.31 21.51
C GLN A 82 1.00 7.45 21.47
N GLY A 83 1.54 8.44 20.77
CA GLY A 83 2.98 8.61 20.56
C GLY A 83 3.61 7.52 19.66
N LYS A 84 2.79 6.79 18.90
CA LYS A 84 3.24 5.74 17.99
C LYS A 84 3.30 6.26 16.55
N ASN A 85 4.18 5.65 15.76
CA ASN A 85 4.22 5.95 14.33
C ASN A 85 2.89 5.57 13.66
N PRO A 86 2.19 6.50 13.01
CA PRO A 86 0.95 6.18 12.30
C PRO A 86 1.18 5.35 11.03
N PHE A 87 2.38 5.41 10.44
CA PHE A 87 2.69 4.71 9.19
C PHE A 87 3.49 3.44 9.45
N THR A 88 2.97 2.31 8.96
CA THR A 88 3.62 1.00 9.04
C THR A 88 3.77 0.41 7.65
N LEU A 89 5.01 0.28 7.18
CA LEU A 89 5.35 -0.40 5.92
C LEU A 89 5.63 -1.88 6.21
N THR A 90 4.88 -2.76 5.56
CA THR A 90 5.01 -4.22 5.75
C THR A 90 5.78 -4.91 4.62
N SER A 91 5.83 -4.29 3.42
CA SER A 91 6.56 -4.82 2.28
C SER A 91 8.06 -4.69 2.42
N LYS A 92 8.77 -5.58 1.71
CA LYS A 92 10.23 -5.57 1.54
C LYS A 92 10.63 -4.74 0.32
N ALA A 93 11.92 -4.51 0.17
CA ALA A 93 12.50 -3.88 -1.02
C ALA A 93 12.18 -4.66 -2.30
N VAL A 94 12.24 -3.97 -3.43
CA VAL A 94 11.99 -4.54 -4.75
C VAL A 94 13.03 -5.62 -5.06
N ASP A 95 12.54 -6.78 -5.48
CA ASP A 95 13.35 -7.88 -6.01
C ASP A 95 13.31 -7.79 -7.54
N ALA A 96 14.44 -7.42 -8.14
CA ALA A 96 14.54 -7.16 -9.58
C ALA A 96 14.18 -8.37 -10.45
N GLU A 97 14.62 -9.57 -10.04
CA GLU A 97 14.35 -10.81 -10.79
C GLU A 97 12.86 -11.16 -10.73
N LYS A 98 12.27 -11.14 -9.54
CA LYS A 98 10.83 -11.38 -9.35
C LYS A 98 9.98 -10.32 -10.05
N TYR A 99 10.45 -9.09 -10.10
CA TYR A 99 9.73 -8.00 -10.77
C TYR A 99 9.62 -8.25 -12.27
N GLN A 100 10.73 -8.60 -12.93
CA GLN A 100 10.73 -8.93 -14.35
C GLN A 100 9.93 -10.21 -14.65
N ALA A 101 10.00 -11.21 -13.76
CA ALA A 101 9.22 -12.43 -13.89
C ALA A 101 7.70 -12.15 -13.76
N LEU A 102 7.29 -11.26 -12.88
CA LEU A 102 5.90 -10.82 -12.77
C LEU A 102 5.42 -10.18 -14.07
N LEU A 103 6.18 -9.24 -14.66
CA LEU A 103 5.82 -8.59 -15.91
C LEU A 103 5.68 -9.59 -17.05
N ALA A 104 6.54 -10.61 -17.11
CA ALA A 104 6.45 -11.68 -18.11
C ALA A 104 5.24 -12.60 -17.91
N ASN A 105 4.71 -12.70 -16.69
CA ASN A 105 3.57 -13.54 -16.34
C ASN A 105 2.21 -12.86 -16.62
N GLU A 106 2.15 -11.54 -16.64
CA GLU A 106 0.96 -10.77 -16.94
C GLU A 106 0.83 -10.52 -18.45
N THR A 107 -0.29 -10.94 -19.03
CA THR A 107 -0.52 -10.82 -20.49
C THR A 107 -0.40 -9.40 -21.00
N ARG A 108 -0.85 -8.41 -20.22
CA ARG A 108 -0.77 -6.98 -20.59
C ARG A 108 0.67 -6.53 -20.88
N TYR A 109 1.65 -7.07 -20.16
CA TYR A 109 3.06 -6.75 -20.33
C TYR A 109 3.74 -7.68 -21.35
N SER A 110 3.49 -8.99 -21.27
CA SER A 110 4.11 -9.97 -22.17
C SER A 110 3.72 -9.80 -23.65
N ARG A 111 2.55 -9.23 -23.92
CA ARG A 111 2.16 -8.85 -25.31
C ARG A 111 3.06 -7.76 -25.88
N LEU A 112 3.48 -6.80 -25.06
CA LEU A 112 4.37 -5.73 -25.51
C LEU A 112 5.73 -6.29 -25.94
N THR A 113 6.25 -7.26 -25.22
CA THR A 113 7.51 -7.94 -25.57
C THR A 113 7.47 -8.60 -26.96
N ARG A 114 6.30 -9.11 -27.35
CA ARG A 114 6.13 -9.72 -28.70
C ARG A 114 5.94 -8.68 -29.79
N ALA A 115 5.18 -7.61 -29.52
CA ALA A 115 4.85 -6.60 -30.50
C ALA A 115 5.98 -5.57 -30.70
N PHE A 116 6.68 -5.19 -29.64
CA PHE A 116 7.72 -4.15 -29.65
C PHE A 116 8.83 -4.50 -28.65
N PRO A 117 9.72 -5.48 -28.95
CA PRO A 117 10.68 -6.04 -28.00
C PRO A 117 11.65 -5.01 -27.44
N ASP A 118 12.22 -4.13 -28.25
CA ASP A 118 13.19 -3.12 -27.79
C ASP A 118 12.53 -2.11 -26.86
N ARG A 119 11.34 -1.64 -27.25
CA ARG A 119 10.56 -0.71 -26.43
C ARG A 119 10.11 -1.35 -25.11
N ALA A 120 9.74 -2.63 -25.13
CA ALA A 120 9.37 -3.37 -23.94
C ALA A 120 10.53 -3.44 -22.92
N LYS A 121 11.75 -3.72 -23.42
CA LYS A 121 12.96 -3.78 -22.59
C LYS A 121 13.23 -2.45 -21.87
N GLU A 122 13.16 -1.35 -22.61
CA GLU A 122 13.34 -0.01 -22.05
C GLU A 122 12.26 0.33 -21.00
N LEU A 123 10.98 0.11 -21.35
CA LEU A 123 9.85 0.42 -20.47
C LEU A 123 9.84 -0.45 -19.21
N PHE A 124 10.23 -1.71 -19.29
CA PHE A 124 10.27 -2.60 -18.13
C PHE A 124 11.42 -2.24 -17.19
N ALA A 125 12.58 -1.85 -17.71
CA ALA A 125 13.67 -1.34 -16.90
C ALA A 125 13.26 -0.05 -16.17
N ARG A 126 12.63 0.90 -16.87
CA ARG A 126 12.11 2.12 -16.28
C ARG A 126 11.03 1.84 -15.23
N ASN A 127 10.12 0.91 -15.50
CA ASN A 127 9.05 0.55 -14.56
C ASN A 127 9.60 -0.04 -13.26
N GLN A 128 10.64 -0.86 -13.36
CA GLN A 128 11.36 -1.38 -12.18
C GLN A 128 12.02 -0.26 -11.38
N GLN A 129 12.66 0.71 -12.06
CA GLN A 129 13.24 1.86 -11.38
C GLN A 129 12.18 2.67 -10.62
N VAL A 130 11.02 2.93 -11.24
CA VAL A 130 9.89 3.60 -10.58
C VAL A 130 9.38 2.82 -9.36
N ALA A 131 9.44 1.49 -9.39
CA ALA A 131 9.08 0.68 -8.22
C ALA A 131 10.09 0.81 -7.08
N ASN A 132 11.40 0.87 -7.39
CA ASN A 132 12.46 1.16 -6.42
C ASN A 132 12.27 2.53 -5.78
N ASP A 133 12.08 3.57 -6.59
CA ASP A 133 11.87 4.95 -6.12
C ASP A 133 10.63 5.04 -5.20
N ARG A 134 9.56 4.33 -5.55
CA ARG A 134 8.35 4.23 -4.72
C ARG A 134 8.62 3.58 -3.38
N TYR A 135 9.34 2.47 -3.36
CA TYR A 135 9.70 1.79 -2.11
C TYR A 135 10.58 2.67 -1.21
N GLU A 136 11.58 3.34 -1.78
CA GLU A 136 12.39 4.31 -1.04
C GLU A 136 11.55 5.45 -0.47
N HIS A 137 10.61 5.98 -1.27
CA HIS A 137 9.69 7.01 -0.80
C HIS A 137 8.85 6.53 0.40
N LEU A 138 8.28 5.32 0.33
CA LEU A 138 7.53 4.75 1.44
C LEU A 138 8.42 4.53 2.69
N THR A 139 9.68 4.15 2.51
CA THR A 139 10.64 4.03 3.61
C THR A 139 10.90 5.38 4.27
N ARG A 140 11.07 6.45 3.47
CA ARG A 140 11.20 7.82 3.99
C ARG A 140 9.97 8.28 4.75
N LEU A 141 8.77 7.86 4.34
CA LEU A 141 7.54 8.15 5.10
C LEU A 141 7.54 7.48 6.48
N VAL A 142 8.08 6.24 6.61
CA VAL A 142 8.27 5.61 7.93
C VAL A 142 9.11 6.50 8.84
N ASP A 143 10.21 7.05 8.32
CA ASP A 143 11.11 7.90 9.10
C ASP A 143 10.53 9.29 9.37
N LEU A 144 9.81 9.86 8.41
CA LEU A 144 9.12 11.13 8.56
C LEU A 144 8.12 11.09 9.72
N TYR A 145 7.34 10.03 9.80
CA TYR A 145 6.32 9.87 10.84
C TYR A 145 6.87 9.35 12.18
N LYS A 146 8.12 8.87 12.23
CA LYS A 146 8.81 8.54 13.51
C LYS A 146 9.17 9.78 14.32
N LYS A 147 9.48 10.89 13.66
CA LYS A 147 9.75 12.15 14.34
C LYS A 147 8.42 12.66 14.89
N ALA A 148 8.27 12.63 16.22
CA ALA A 148 7.14 13.27 16.88
C ALA A 148 7.00 14.69 16.34
N ASP A 149 5.81 15.04 15.85
CA ASP A 149 5.51 16.37 15.37
C ASP A 149 5.70 17.37 16.54
N PRO A 150 6.72 18.26 16.51
CA PRO A 150 6.93 19.22 17.57
C PRO A 150 5.74 20.19 17.74
N LEU A 151 4.87 20.28 16.73
CA LEU A 151 3.69 21.13 16.72
C LEU A 151 2.48 20.49 17.43
N HIS A 152 2.53 19.19 17.69
CA HIS A 152 1.50 18.46 18.44
C HIS A 152 2.14 17.58 19.52
N PRO A 153 2.60 18.17 20.66
CA PRO A 153 3.09 17.37 21.77
C PRO A 153 1.94 16.47 22.31
N PRO A 154 2.22 15.21 22.67
CA PRO A 154 1.22 14.34 23.29
C PRO A 154 0.74 14.99 24.60
N GLY A 155 -0.55 15.28 24.72
CA GLY A 155 -1.11 15.62 26.02
C GLY A 155 -1.93 16.89 26.17
N ARG A 156 -2.42 17.53 25.14
CA ARG A 156 -3.55 18.46 25.30
C ARG A 156 -4.84 17.77 24.88
N SER A 157 -5.52 17.15 25.85
CA SER A 157 -6.94 16.85 25.73
C SER A 157 -7.67 18.16 25.43
N HIS A 158 -8.23 18.31 24.25
CA HIS A 158 -9.23 19.35 24.04
C HIS A 158 -10.38 19.01 24.99
N GLY A 159 -10.53 19.85 26.03
CA GLY A 159 -11.66 19.80 26.92
C GLY A 159 -12.92 19.80 26.07
N GLY A 160 -13.75 18.78 26.28
CA GLY A 160 -14.99 18.61 25.56
C GLY A 160 -15.85 19.86 25.68
N THR A 161 -16.00 20.57 24.57
CA THR A 161 -17.08 21.53 24.41
C THR A 161 -18.35 20.72 24.30
N GLN A 162 -19.08 20.57 25.39
CA GLN A 162 -20.45 20.05 25.40
C GLN A 162 -21.29 20.93 24.47
N LEU A 163 -21.79 20.37 23.39
CA LEU A 163 -22.82 20.98 22.59
C LEU A 163 -24.08 21.18 23.45
N PRO A 164 -24.69 22.37 23.45
CA PRO A 164 -25.94 22.60 24.18
C PRO A 164 -27.04 21.69 23.58
N GLN A 165 -27.69 20.95 24.47
CA GLN A 165 -28.91 20.21 24.11
C GLN A 165 -29.99 21.22 23.75
N MET A 166 -30.37 21.27 22.46
CA MET A 166 -31.61 21.93 22.06
C MET A 166 -32.81 21.12 22.53
N ARG A 167 -33.65 21.75 23.32
CA ARG A 167 -34.99 21.29 23.66
C ARG A 167 -35.94 21.50 22.47
#